data_cd9bbcefbddc7c05e5512d18bd7686e8
#
_entry.id   cd9bbcefbddc7c05e5512d18bd7686e8
#
_cell.length_a   1.000
_cell.length_b   1.000
_cell.length_c   1.000
_cell.angle_alpha   90.00
_cell.angle_beta   90.00
_cell.angle_gamma   90.00
#
_symmetry.space_group_name_H-M   'P 1'
#
loop_
_entity.id
_entity.type
_entity.pdbx_description
1 polymer ?
#
loop_
_entity_poly.entity_id
_entity_poly.type
_entity_poly.pdbx_seq_one_letter_code
_entity_poly.pdbx_strand_id
1 'polypeptide(L)'
;MSTSPVALILGAGVSGLSVGILLLKQGYTVEIWAKDVPPNTTSDVAAALWYPYLCNPRDKAITWSKNTHDYLKEHALPDPRSGCIVRSFLELFEEPVGEPWWAEAVDSYRHVCPEELPPGYVDGYQTDVVLMASEVYMRWLVDVFSELGGVLTVRELYDFGEAFAVNPLVINCTGLGSRELCSDEKVYPVRGQVVRAALN
;
A
#
# COMPACT_ATOMS: atom_id res chain seq x y z
N MET A 1 6.83 -31.35 18.51
CA MET A 1 6.80 -30.59 17.21
C MET A 1 6.12 -29.25 17.51
N SER A 2 6.82 -28.15 17.36
CA SER A 2 6.20 -26.83 17.52
C SER A 2 5.27 -26.62 16.34
N THR A 3 3.99 -26.44 16.58
CA THR A 3 3.03 -26.06 15.53
C THR A 3 3.29 -24.61 15.17
N SER A 4 3.45 -24.32 13.87
CA SER A 4 3.57 -22.94 13.38
C SER A 4 2.39 -22.12 13.90
N PRO A 5 2.60 -20.90 14.36
CA PRO A 5 1.50 -20.02 14.75
C PRO A 5 0.64 -19.71 13.52
N VAL A 6 -0.68 -19.63 13.73
CA VAL A 6 -1.65 -19.39 12.65
C VAL A 6 -2.18 -17.97 12.77
N ALA A 7 -2.31 -17.27 11.66
CA ALA A 7 -2.92 -15.95 11.58
C ALA A 7 -4.03 -15.92 10.51
N LEU A 8 -5.14 -15.27 10.84
CA LEU A 8 -6.23 -14.98 9.92
C LEU A 8 -6.22 -13.48 9.59
N ILE A 9 -6.17 -13.15 8.31
CA ILE A 9 -6.21 -11.77 7.83
C ILE A 9 -7.55 -11.52 7.15
N LEU A 10 -8.14 -10.38 7.41
CA LEU A 10 -9.39 -9.97 6.79
C LEU A 10 -9.11 -8.88 5.77
N GLY A 11 -9.38 -9.18 4.48
CA GLY A 11 -9.16 -8.29 3.34
C GLY A 11 -7.92 -8.63 2.51
N ALA A 12 -8.08 -8.68 1.18
CA ALA A 12 -7.07 -9.05 0.19
C ALA A 12 -6.58 -7.86 -0.65
N GLY A 13 -6.68 -6.64 -0.12
CA GLY A 13 -6.01 -5.47 -0.69
C GLY A 13 -4.52 -5.47 -0.42
N VAL A 14 -3.82 -4.40 -0.84
CA VAL A 14 -2.37 -4.25 -0.66
C VAL A 14 -1.93 -4.47 0.79
N SER A 15 -2.69 -3.98 1.78
CA SER A 15 -2.36 -4.14 3.19
C SER A 15 -2.43 -5.60 3.64
N GLY A 16 -3.52 -6.32 3.31
CA GLY A 16 -3.70 -7.71 3.74
C GLY A 16 -2.69 -8.65 3.10
N LEU A 17 -2.45 -8.53 1.80
CA LEU A 17 -1.46 -9.33 1.10
C LEU A 17 -0.04 -9.06 1.61
N SER A 18 0.33 -7.78 1.82
CA SER A 18 1.66 -7.43 2.34
C SER A 18 1.89 -7.97 3.75
N VAL A 19 0.91 -7.83 4.66
CA VAL A 19 0.98 -8.40 6.02
C VAL A 19 1.07 -9.92 5.95
N GLY A 20 0.27 -10.56 5.09
CA GLY A 20 0.29 -12.00 4.89
C GLY A 20 1.65 -12.52 4.45
N ILE A 21 2.27 -11.89 3.46
CA ILE A 21 3.60 -12.22 2.96
C ILE A 21 4.64 -12.09 4.09
N LEU A 22 4.60 -11.01 4.86
CA LEU A 22 5.55 -10.80 5.96
C LEU A 22 5.41 -11.86 7.06
N LEU A 23 4.18 -12.24 7.42
CA LEU A 23 3.91 -13.27 8.41
C LEU A 23 4.36 -14.67 7.91
N LEU A 24 4.09 -15.00 6.65
CA LEU A 24 4.57 -16.25 6.04
C LEU A 24 6.10 -16.34 6.08
N LYS A 25 6.80 -15.24 5.74
CA LYS A 25 8.27 -15.16 5.85
C LYS A 25 8.77 -15.33 7.28
N GLN A 26 7.96 -15.02 8.29
CA GLN A 26 8.26 -15.25 9.72
C GLN A 26 7.85 -16.65 10.22
N GLY A 27 7.36 -17.52 9.35
CA GLY A 27 7.02 -18.90 9.69
C GLY A 27 5.60 -19.11 10.24
N TYR A 28 4.72 -18.12 10.09
CA TYR A 28 3.30 -18.29 10.35
C TYR A 28 2.63 -19.11 9.24
N THR A 29 1.56 -19.82 9.59
CA THR A 29 0.56 -20.25 8.61
C THR A 29 -0.47 -19.14 8.48
N VAL A 30 -0.77 -18.71 7.25
CA VAL A 30 -1.63 -17.54 7.02
C VAL A 30 -2.78 -17.89 6.09
N GLU A 31 -3.99 -17.53 6.50
CA GLU A 31 -5.18 -17.52 5.67
C GLU A 31 -5.70 -16.07 5.56
N ILE A 32 -6.12 -15.67 4.35
CA ILE A 32 -6.79 -14.40 4.10
C ILE A 32 -8.24 -14.67 3.74
N TRP A 33 -9.19 -14.07 4.45
CA TRP A 33 -10.60 -14.02 4.06
C TRP A 33 -10.91 -12.65 3.47
N ALA A 34 -11.52 -12.62 2.29
CA ALA A 34 -11.89 -11.39 1.65
C ALA A 34 -13.15 -11.56 0.80
N LYS A 35 -14.02 -10.56 0.84
CA LYS A 35 -15.17 -10.46 -0.05
C LYS A 35 -14.73 -10.30 -1.50
N ASP A 36 -13.84 -9.34 -1.73
CA ASP A 36 -13.26 -9.02 -3.03
C ASP A 36 -11.77 -9.34 -3.01
N VAL A 37 -11.31 -9.94 -4.08
CA VAL A 37 -9.90 -10.29 -4.30
C VAL A 37 -9.39 -9.62 -5.58
N PRO A 38 -8.07 -9.43 -5.77
CA PRO A 38 -7.54 -8.93 -7.02
C PRO A 38 -8.09 -9.72 -8.24
N PRO A 39 -8.51 -9.06 -9.32
CA PRO A 39 -8.33 -7.63 -9.65
C PRO A 39 -9.49 -6.71 -9.21
N ASN A 40 -10.29 -7.06 -8.23
CA ASN A 40 -11.53 -6.34 -7.89
C ASN A 40 -11.44 -5.57 -6.55
N THR A 41 -10.25 -5.31 -6.05
CA THR A 41 -10.08 -4.55 -4.80
C THR A 41 -9.88 -3.05 -5.08
N THR A 42 -10.08 -2.22 -4.05
CA THR A 42 -9.75 -0.78 -4.13
C THR A 42 -8.27 -0.56 -4.48
N SER A 43 -7.37 -1.46 -4.08
CA SER A 43 -5.94 -1.37 -4.38
C SER A 43 -5.63 -1.56 -5.86
N ASP A 44 -6.44 -2.32 -6.61
CA ASP A 44 -6.23 -2.56 -8.05
C ASP A 44 -6.52 -1.32 -8.90
N VAL A 45 -7.36 -0.40 -8.41
CA VAL A 45 -7.72 0.82 -9.13
C VAL A 45 -6.99 2.07 -8.62
N ALA A 46 -6.14 1.94 -7.62
CA ALA A 46 -5.33 3.03 -7.10
C ALA A 46 -4.30 3.50 -8.14
N ALA A 47 -4.01 4.80 -8.17
CA ALA A 47 -2.86 5.34 -8.90
C ALA A 47 -1.64 5.14 -8.01
N ALA A 48 -0.90 4.06 -8.25
CA ALA A 48 0.08 3.53 -7.33
C ALA A 48 1.43 4.23 -7.48
N LEU A 49 1.51 5.39 -6.92
CA LEU A 49 2.73 6.13 -6.64
C LEU A 49 3.04 5.95 -5.14
N TRP A 50 4.23 5.42 -4.81
CA TRP A 50 4.65 5.43 -3.42
C TRP A 50 4.99 6.86 -3.00
N TYR A 51 4.17 7.40 -2.11
CA TYR A 51 4.26 8.78 -1.67
C TYR A 51 3.54 8.92 -0.31
N PRO A 52 4.19 9.49 0.75
CA PRO A 52 3.56 9.68 2.05
C PRO A 52 2.55 10.81 2.01
N TYR A 53 1.32 10.52 1.61
CA TYR A 53 0.23 11.48 1.45
C TYR A 53 -0.78 11.37 2.58
N LEU A 54 -1.08 12.49 3.26
CA LEU A 54 -2.07 12.60 4.32
C LEU A 54 -1.99 11.52 5.43
N CYS A 55 -0.78 11.06 5.76
CA CYS A 55 -0.56 10.04 6.77
C CYS A 55 -0.44 10.64 8.17
N ASN A 56 -1.03 9.99 9.17
CA ASN A 56 -0.94 10.35 10.58
C ASN A 56 -0.82 9.10 11.48
N PRO A 57 -0.19 9.20 12.66
CA PRO A 57 0.60 10.32 13.16
C PRO A 57 1.94 10.46 12.39
N ARG A 58 2.39 11.69 12.17
CA ARG A 58 3.53 11.99 11.27
C ARG A 58 4.85 11.35 11.69
N ASP A 59 5.14 11.33 13.00
CA ASP A 59 6.33 10.70 13.57
C ASP A 59 6.44 9.22 13.19
N LYS A 60 5.34 8.47 13.29
CA LYS A 60 5.28 7.06 12.88
C LYS A 60 5.22 6.89 11.36
N ALA A 61 4.52 7.79 10.69
CA ALA A 61 4.37 7.74 9.23
C ALA A 61 5.71 7.85 8.52
N ILE A 62 6.66 8.68 9.00
CA ILE A 62 8.04 8.75 8.48
C ILE A 62 8.70 7.37 8.52
N THR A 63 8.71 6.73 9.70
CA THR A 63 9.33 5.41 9.88
C THR A 63 8.65 4.35 9.01
N TRP A 64 7.32 4.32 8.99
CA TRP A 64 6.57 3.34 8.18
C TRP A 64 6.79 3.54 6.69
N SER A 65 6.81 4.81 6.24
CA SER A 65 7.07 5.14 4.84
C SER A 65 8.47 4.72 4.42
N LYS A 66 9.48 5.02 5.23
CA LYS A 66 10.86 4.60 4.97
C LYS A 66 10.97 3.07 4.89
N ASN A 67 10.44 2.35 5.86
CA ASN A 67 10.47 0.88 5.86
C ASN A 67 9.75 0.30 4.63
N THR A 68 8.63 0.90 4.21
CA THR A 68 7.92 0.48 3.00
C THR A 68 8.74 0.75 1.75
N HIS A 69 9.37 1.92 1.65
CA HIS A 69 10.24 2.28 0.53
C HIS A 69 11.42 1.31 0.41
N ASP A 70 12.10 1.04 1.53
CA ASP A 70 13.23 0.11 1.58
C ASP A 70 12.79 -1.30 1.16
N TYR A 71 11.61 -1.76 1.63
CA TYR A 71 11.04 -3.05 1.22
C TYR A 71 10.76 -3.11 -0.29
N LEU A 72 10.19 -2.06 -0.86
CA LEU A 72 9.92 -1.99 -2.31
C LEU A 72 11.23 -2.03 -3.12
N LYS A 73 12.26 -1.33 -2.66
CA LYS A 73 13.60 -1.34 -3.30
C LYS A 73 14.25 -2.72 -3.24
N GLU A 74 14.12 -3.41 -2.12
CA GLU A 74 14.78 -4.71 -1.90
C GLU A 74 14.04 -5.87 -2.57
N HIS A 75 12.71 -5.83 -2.61
CA HIS A 75 11.92 -7.00 -2.99
C HIS A 75 11.06 -6.82 -4.24
N ALA A 76 10.51 -5.63 -4.47
CA ALA A 76 9.60 -5.40 -5.59
C ALA A 76 10.35 -4.92 -6.86
N LEU A 77 11.23 -3.94 -6.75
CA LEU A 77 11.98 -3.41 -7.89
C LEU A 77 12.87 -4.45 -8.59
N PRO A 78 13.53 -5.39 -7.88
CA PRO A 78 14.34 -6.42 -8.54
C PRO A 78 13.52 -7.51 -9.24
N ASP A 79 12.23 -7.69 -8.89
CA ASP A 79 11.37 -8.68 -9.53
C ASP A 79 10.60 -8.05 -10.70
N PRO A 80 10.91 -8.40 -11.97
CA PRO A 80 10.25 -7.81 -13.14
C PRO A 80 8.73 -8.10 -13.19
N ARG A 81 8.24 -9.09 -12.45
CA ARG A 81 6.81 -9.43 -12.37
C ARG A 81 6.03 -8.40 -11.55
N SER A 82 6.70 -7.62 -10.67
CA SER A 82 6.05 -6.68 -9.76
C SER A 82 5.39 -5.48 -10.45
N GLY A 83 5.84 -5.14 -11.67
CA GLY A 83 5.41 -3.92 -12.35
C GLY A 83 5.87 -2.62 -11.67
N CYS A 84 6.87 -2.71 -10.77
CA CYS A 84 7.46 -1.56 -10.09
C CYS A 84 8.60 -0.97 -10.90
N ILE A 85 8.65 0.36 -10.97
CA ILE A 85 9.74 1.12 -11.62
C ILE A 85 10.03 2.37 -10.81
N VAL A 86 11.25 2.89 -10.91
CA VAL A 86 11.60 4.21 -10.36
C VAL A 86 11.30 5.28 -11.39
N ARG A 87 10.67 6.38 -10.97
CA ARG A 87 10.42 7.57 -11.78
C ARG A 87 10.69 8.83 -10.98
N SER A 88 11.21 9.82 -11.67
CA SER A 88 11.30 11.16 -11.11
C SER A 88 9.90 11.77 -11.05
N PHE A 89 9.55 12.25 -9.88
CA PHE A 89 8.29 12.90 -9.55
C PHE A 89 8.56 14.37 -9.28
N LEU A 90 7.84 15.22 -9.98
CA LEU A 90 7.90 16.68 -9.85
C LEU A 90 6.54 17.18 -9.35
N GLU A 91 6.53 17.80 -8.18
CA GLU A 91 5.36 18.45 -7.60
C GLU A 91 5.56 19.95 -7.64
N LEU A 92 4.57 20.70 -8.16
CA LEU A 92 4.63 22.13 -8.40
C LEU A 92 3.52 22.85 -7.64
N PHE A 93 3.83 24.01 -7.09
CA PHE A 93 2.92 24.79 -6.26
C PHE A 93 2.80 26.23 -6.75
N GLU A 94 1.58 26.78 -6.69
CA GLU A 94 1.28 28.18 -7.00
C GLU A 94 1.59 29.11 -5.81
N GLU A 95 1.80 28.54 -4.62
CA GLU A 95 2.17 29.24 -3.39
C GLU A 95 3.39 28.59 -2.74
N PRO A 96 4.21 29.33 -1.97
CA PRO A 96 5.33 28.74 -1.24
C PRO A 96 4.85 27.74 -0.18
N VAL A 97 5.41 26.52 -0.17
CA VAL A 97 4.96 25.42 0.73
C VAL A 97 5.99 25.00 1.77
N GLY A 98 7.25 25.46 1.66
CA GLY A 98 8.32 25.08 2.59
C GLY A 98 8.73 23.61 2.45
N GLU A 99 9.56 23.13 3.36
CA GLU A 99 10.06 21.75 3.32
C GLU A 99 8.98 20.74 3.71
N PRO A 100 8.74 19.69 2.91
CA PRO A 100 7.72 18.70 3.22
C PRO A 100 8.14 17.81 4.39
N TRP A 101 7.20 17.48 5.27
CA TRP A 101 7.43 16.64 6.44
C TRP A 101 7.97 15.24 6.13
N TRP A 102 7.80 14.76 4.91
CA TRP A 102 8.22 13.45 4.44
C TRP A 102 9.60 13.45 3.76
N ALA A 103 10.26 14.59 3.62
CA ALA A 103 11.55 14.70 2.94
C ALA A 103 12.59 13.68 3.46
N GLU A 104 12.56 13.40 4.77
CA GLU A 104 13.46 12.42 5.42
C GLU A 104 13.15 10.95 5.03
N ALA A 105 11.97 10.68 4.47
CA ALA A 105 11.55 9.32 4.12
C ALA A 105 11.98 8.90 2.70
N VAL A 106 12.58 9.81 1.93
CA VAL A 106 13.01 9.60 0.54
C VAL A 106 14.50 9.87 0.38
N ASP A 107 15.14 9.18 -0.58
CA ASP A 107 16.59 9.27 -0.77
C ASP A 107 17.03 10.45 -1.65
N SER A 108 16.14 11.04 -2.45
CA SER A 108 16.48 11.93 -3.57
C SER A 108 15.69 13.25 -3.57
N TYR A 109 15.22 13.69 -2.40
CA TYR A 109 14.50 14.95 -2.30
C TYR A 109 15.38 16.15 -2.63
N ARG A 110 14.84 17.08 -3.45
CA ARG A 110 15.39 18.43 -3.62
C ARG A 110 14.28 19.46 -3.85
N HIS A 111 14.52 20.67 -3.41
CA HIS A 111 13.77 21.85 -3.88
C HIS A 111 14.09 22.12 -5.35
N VAL A 112 13.08 22.50 -6.11
CA VAL A 112 13.25 22.96 -7.50
C VAL A 112 13.74 24.41 -7.47
N CYS A 113 14.81 24.70 -8.23
CA CYS A 113 15.33 26.06 -8.31
C CYS A 113 14.30 26.98 -9.00
N PRO A 114 14.18 28.27 -8.62
CA PRO A 114 13.21 29.17 -9.21
C PRO A 114 13.29 29.27 -10.75
N GLU A 115 14.49 29.11 -11.31
CA GLU A 115 14.74 29.15 -12.74
C GLU A 115 14.25 27.91 -13.49
N GLU A 116 13.99 26.82 -12.77
CA GLU A 116 13.48 25.55 -13.32
C GLU A 116 11.94 25.50 -13.28
N LEU A 117 11.30 26.42 -12.54
CA LEU A 117 9.85 26.42 -12.37
C LEU A 117 9.14 26.86 -13.65
N PRO A 118 8.13 26.13 -14.10
CA PRO A 118 7.29 26.59 -15.22
C PRO A 118 6.51 27.86 -14.86
N PRO A 119 6.11 28.64 -15.86
CA PRO A 119 5.26 29.82 -15.63
C PRO A 119 3.99 29.48 -14.83
N GLY A 120 3.69 30.27 -13.81
CA GLY A 120 2.53 30.10 -12.94
C GLY A 120 2.82 29.35 -11.64
N TYR A 121 4.01 28.78 -11.47
CA TYR A 121 4.42 28.12 -10.24
C TYR A 121 5.53 28.92 -9.54
N VAL A 122 5.52 28.91 -8.21
CA VAL A 122 6.47 29.65 -7.37
C VAL A 122 7.30 28.73 -6.47
N ASP A 123 6.92 27.46 -6.37
CA ASP A 123 7.63 26.46 -5.55
C ASP A 123 7.47 25.07 -6.16
N GLY A 124 8.33 24.14 -5.77
CA GLY A 124 8.27 22.76 -6.23
C GLY A 124 9.28 21.83 -5.59
N TYR A 125 8.96 20.54 -5.63
CA TYR A 125 9.86 19.48 -5.19
C TYR A 125 10.09 18.47 -6.30
N GLN A 126 11.29 17.93 -6.31
CA GLN A 126 11.63 16.76 -7.12
C GLN A 126 12.16 15.65 -6.23
N THR A 127 11.66 14.45 -6.47
CA THR A 127 12.14 13.23 -5.80
C THR A 127 11.95 12.04 -6.73
N ASP A 128 12.73 10.99 -6.53
CA ASP A 128 12.49 9.72 -7.20
C ASP A 128 11.54 8.86 -6.36
N VAL A 129 10.53 8.32 -7.00
CA VAL A 129 9.50 7.52 -6.35
C VAL A 129 9.36 6.16 -7.02
N VAL A 130 8.89 5.18 -6.26
CA VAL A 130 8.50 3.90 -6.82
C VAL A 130 7.08 4.05 -7.39
N LEU A 131 6.96 3.88 -8.70
CA LEU A 131 5.69 3.82 -9.42
C LEU A 131 5.35 2.34 -9.63
N MET A 132 4.12 1.98 -9.32
CA MET A 132 3.60 0.62 -9.45
C MET A 132 2.46 0.58 -10.47
N ALA A 133 2.50 -0.35 -11.42
CA ALA A 133 1.32 -0.68 -12.20
C ALA A 133 0.36 -1.51 -11.31
N SER A 134 -0.66 -0.86 -10.74
CA SER A 134 -1.48 -1.42 -9.65
C SER A 134 -1.99 -2.84 -9.91
N GLU A 135 -2.57 -3.09 -11.09
CA GLU A 135 -3.08 -4.42 -11.43
C GLU A 135 -1.98 -5.49 -11.53
N VAL A 136 -0.79 -5.08 -12.00
CA VAL A 136 0.37 -5.99 -12.09
C VAL A 136 0.93 -6.25 -10.70
N TYR A 137 1.08 -5.18 -9.90
CA TYR A 137 1.59 -5.26 -8.54
C TYR A 137 0.69 -6.11 -7.63
N MET A 138 -0.62 -5.91 -7.70
CA MET A 138 -1.57 -6.68 -6.89
C MET A 138 -1.57 -8.17 -7.28
N ARG A 139 -1.46 -8.49 -8.56
CA ARG A 139 -1.30 -9.88 -9.04
C ARG A 139 0.00 -10.48 -8.52
N TRP A 140 1.10 -9.76 -8.62
CA TRP A 140 2.38 -10.18 -8.07
C TRP A 140 2.31 -10.47 -6.56
N LEU A 141 1.62 -9.63 -5.78
CA LEU A 141 1.41 -9.90 -4.35
C LEU A 141 0.63 -11.20 -4.11
N VAL A 142 -0.40 -11.48 -4.91
CA VAL A 142 -1.16 -12.75 -4.81
C VAL A 142 -0.26 -13.94 -5.15
N ASP A 143 0.55 -13.83 -6.21
CA ASP A 143 1.47 -14.89 -6.62
C ASP A 143 2.49 -15.17 -5.51
N VAL A 144 3.16 -14.14 -5.00
CA VAL A 144 4.13 -14.26 -3.89
C VAL A 144 3.49 -14.84 -2.62
N PHE A 145 2.29 -14.39 -2.27
CA PHE A 145 1.55 -14.91 -1.12
C PHE A 145 1.26 -16.41 -1.27
N SER A 146 0.83 -16.82 -2.47
CA SER A 146 0.53 -18.23 -2.79
C SER A 146 1.80 -19.08 -2.87
N GLU A 147 2.88 -18.58 -3.47
CA GLU A 147 4.19 -19.23 -3.55
C GLU A 147 4.77 -19.54 -2.15
N LEU A 148 4.50 -18.67 -1.17
CA LEU A 148 4.87 -18.84 0.24
C LEU A 148 3.93 -19.78 1.03
N GLY A 149 2.88 -20.32 0.39
CA GLY A 149 1.94 -21.26 1.00
C GLY A 149 0.76 -20.59 1.71
N GLY A 150 0.50 -19.30 1.45
CA GLY A 150 -0.68 -18.61 1.94
C GLY A 150 -1.97 -19.11 1.28
N VAL A 151 -3.06 -19.09 2.02
CA VAL A 151 -4.40 -19.48 1.55
C VAL A 151 -5.30 -18.26 1.42
N LEU A 152 -5.90 -18.07 0.25
CA LEU A 152 -6.82 -16.97 -0.03
C LEU A 152 -8.24 -17.55 -0.23
N THR A 153 -9.15 -17.19 0.67
CA THR A 153 -10.54 -17.65 0.68
C THR A 153 -11.49 -16.50 0.37
N VAL A 154 -12.27 -16.61 -0.70
CA VAL A 154 -13.32 -15.63 -1.01
C VAL A 154 -14.46 -15.83 -0.04
N ARG A 155 -14.62 -14.91 0.89
CA ARG A 155 -15.64 -14.95 1.94
C ARG A 155 -15.97 -13.55 2.42
N GLU A 156 -17.24 -13.20 2.45
CA GLU A 156 -17.72 -12.00 3.11
C GLU A 156 -17.88 -12.26 4.61
N LEU A 157 -17.42 -11.31 5.42
CA LEU A 157 -17.51 -11.35 6.88
C LEU A 157 -18.42 -10.23 7.34
N TYR A 158 -19.35 -10.57 8.23
CA TYR A 158 -20.32 -9.60 8.79
C TYR A 158 -20.03 -9.29 10.27
N ASP A 159 -19.30 -10.16 10.96
CA ASP A 159 -18.98 -10.05 12.37
C ASP A 159 -17.60 -10.66 12.67
N PHE A 160 -16.81 -9.98 13.49
CA PHE A 160 -15.50 -10.49 13.92
C PHE A 160 -15.59 -11.80 14.73
N GLY A 161 -16.73 -12.07 15.38
CA GLY A 161 -16.97 -13.33 16.09
C GLY A 161 -16.78 -14.55 15.21
N GLU A 162 -17.15 -14.45 13.91
CA GLU A 162 -16.92 -15.54 12.95
C GLU A 162 -15.41 -15.80 12.74
N ALA A 163 -14.60 -14.76 12.69
CA ALA A 163 -13.16 -14.86 12.52
C ALA A 163 -12.48 -15.38 13.80
N PHE A 164 -12.86 -14.85 14.97
CA PHE A 164 -12.33 -15.28 16.26
C PHE A 164 -12.74 -16.70 16.65
N ALA A 165 -13.87 -17.21 16.13
CA ALA A 165 -14.26 -18.61 16.32
C ALA A 165 -13.29 -19.59 15.62
N VAL A 166 -12.58 -19.13 14.58
CA VAL A 166 -11.64 -19.95 13.80
C VAL A 166 -10.19 -19.73 14.23
N ASN A 167 -9.82 -18.48 14.52
CA ASN A 167 -8.43 -18.14 14.87
C ASN A 167 -8.38 -17.03 15.93
N PRO A 168 -7.58 -17.20 17.01
CA PRO A 168 -7.43 -16.16 18.03
C PRO A 168 -6.60 -14.94 17.57
N LEU A 169 -5.78 -15.10 16.51
CA LEU A 169 -5.02 -14.01 15.92
C LEU A 169 -5.68 -13.56 14.62
N VAL A 170 -6.44 -12.48 14.69
CA VAL A 170 -7.13 -11.88 13.56
C VAL A 170 -6.55 -10.49 13.27
N ILE A 171 -6.22 -10.24 12.00
CA ILE A 171 -5.66 -8.97 11.56
C ILE A 171 -6.64 -8.31 10.59
N ASN A 172 -7.14 -7.14 10.98
CA ASN A 172 -8.10 -6.38 10.17
C ASN A 172 -7.37 -5.55 9.09
N CYS A 173 -7.55 -5.93 7.83
CA CYS A 173 -7.08 -5.24 6.64
C CYS A 173 -8.23 -4.93 5.66
N THR A 174 -9.46 -4.76 6.18
CA THR A 174 -10.69 -4.61 5.38
C THR A 174 -10.85 -3.21 4.76
N GLY A 175 -9.88 -2.30 4.95
CA GLY A 175 -9.93 -0.95 4.38
C GLY A 175 -11.21 -0.21 4.81
N LEU A 176 -12.00 0.26 3.84
CA LEU A 176 -13.27 0.94 4.12
C LEU A 176 -14.31 0.06 4.81
N GLY A 177 -14.23 -1.25 4.65
CA GLY A 177 -15.10 -2.22 5.36
C GLY A 177 -14.93 -2.17 6.88
N SER A 178 -13.80 -1.65 7.38
CA SER A 178 -13.59 -1.41 8.82
C SER A 178 -14.61 -0.46 9.43
N ARG A 179 -15.18 0.46 8.63
CA ARG A 179 -16.21 1.39 9.10
C ARG A 179 -17.41 0.64 9.68
N GLU A 180 -17.89 -0.36 8.97
CA GLU A 180 -19.04 -1.15 9.37
C GLU A 180 -18.66 -2.23 10.38
N LEU A 181 -17.61 -3.00 10.09
CA LEU A 181 -17.17 -4.10 10.96
C LEU A 181 -16.72 -3.65 12.35
N CYS A 182 -16.10 -2.47 12.47
CA CYS A 182 -15.62 -1.93 13.74
C CYS A 182 -16.54 -0.85 14.32
N SER A 183 -17.62 -0.49 13.66
CA SER A 183 -18.44 0.69 14.00
C SER A 183 -17.58 1.96 14.13
N ASP A 184 -16.57 2.10 13.26
CA ASP A 184 -15.63 3.23 13.29
C ASP A 184 -16.06 4.32 12.29
N GLU A 185 -16.82 5.28 12.77
CA GLU A 185 -17.29 6.41 11.95
C GLU A 185 -16.16 7.32 11.45
N LYS A 186 -14.95 7.22 12.00
CA LYS A 186 -13.79 8.00 11.57
C LYS A 186 -13.17 7.48 10.28
N VAL A 187 -13.48 6.24 9.90
CA VAL A 187 -13.09 5.69 8.59
C VAL A 187 -13.98 6.30 7.51
N TYR A 188 -13.39 7.07 6.61
CA TYR A 188 -14.08 7.68 5.48
C TYR A 188 -13.27 7.57 4.19
N PRO A 189 -13.92 7.46 3.02
CA PRO A 189 -13.21 7.37 1.76
C PRO A 189 -12.60 8.73 1.37
N VAL A 190 -11.35 8.69 0.90
CA VAL A 190 -10.74 9.80 0.15
C VAL A 190 -10.77 9.44 -1.32
N ARG A 191 -11.53 10.19 -2.11
CA ARG A 191 -11.72 9.89 -3.53
C ARG A 191 -10.49 10.32 -4.33
N GLY A 192 -9.87 9.37 -5.06
CA GLY A 192 -8.99 9.64 -6.18
C GLY A 192 -9.75 9.47 -7.51
N GLN A 193 -9.40 10.27 -8.51
CA GLN A 193 -9.87 10.09 -9.87
C GLN A 193 -8.69 9.80 -10.79
N VAL A 194 -8.75 8.68 -11.48
CA VAL A 194 -7.74 8.28 -12.47
C VAL A 194 -8.37 8.18 -13.85
N VAL A 195 -7.61 8.53 -14.87
CA VAL A 195 -7.98 8.34 -16.29
C VAL A 195 -7.01 7.33 -16.89
N ARG A 196 -7.53 6.23 -17.43
CA ARG A 196 -6.73 5.26 -18.18
C ARG A 196 -6.75 5.67 -19.65
N ALA A 197 -5.57 5.83 -20.23
CA ALA A 197 -5.40 6.09 -21.65
C ALA A 197 -4.64 4.93 -22.30
N ALA A 198 -5.12 4.46 -23.44
CA ALA A 198 -4.33 3.56 -24.29
C ALA A 198 -3.29 4.41 -25.02
N LEU A 199 -2.03 4.03 -24.93
CA LEU A 199 -0.97 4.58 -25.79
C LEU A 199 -0.99 3.78 -27.09
N ASN A 200 -1.22 4.50 -28.21
CA ASN A 200 -1.15 3.94 -29.57
C ASN A 200 0.31 3.79 -29.99
#